data_4f0cdb1d1ae49567435b843390243784
#
_entry.id   4f0cdb1d1ae49567435b843390243784
#
_cell.length_a   1.000
_cell.length_b   1.000
_cell.length_c   1.000
_cell.angle_alpha   90.00
_cell.angle_beta   90.00
_cell.angle_gamma   90.00
#
_symmetry.space_group_name_H-M   'P 1'
#
loop_
_entity.id
_entity.type
_entity.pdbx_description
1 polymer ?
#
loop_
_entity_poly.entity_id
_entity_poly.type
_entity_poly.pdbx_seq_one_letter_code
_entity_poly.pdbx_strand_id
1 'polypeptide(L)'
;MSYYLIFTIALYIFSYAFYVTCSHGLGHKAEYLQLRRFIPCAILAVLPMYLVNESLLSPQYLLSFLVGVSWITAYPLFYYLTYHKISSDFGFHLDTVFGLYIIGWLISLKLLVQALNIFPAITLSLISIMEYLLLALPLFQASYYLLYGTCVSTGAVTMIFETYTNEVIEYFKSMPLAIRIGTPILNIALLAGFLYFNLTSETSITAPLLPNLAIIIAVTLFLTYYLWNTKKGVFIRTGLIELVLDVKDYLEQTKSYKTNLAKRVANLDVTQTTPFCEKPSTFILVIGESESRDYMSAFCDYPHDTTPWLKSKQTSENFLLYKNAYACKDQTVPALERAFTEVNQYNDKKFYESCSFVDIARKAGFKISWFSNQSHIGAADTAVTLVANTADTAEWTKLHLNQVQYDESLLGYLKQIDANENNFIVFHLKGNHFNFINRYPQDFAKFSKPDTYDLIPNYIDSIAYTDYVMQQIQEYAAKHLNLQAMVYFSDHATIPDKRRSPNFGGFATVRIPLFTYLADDYISNHPQVYSALKSNQDKYWTNDLAYDLICGILDIKSNHYDETNSLASTQYKYTKDMLMTNLGKLHIIDDIEK
;
A
#
# COMPACT_ATOMS: atom_id res chain seq x y z
N MET A 1 -51.77 -3.94 -3.44
CA MET A 1 -51.24 -4.28 -2.09
C MET A 1 -50.39 -5.56 -2.08
N SER A 2 -50.88 -6.69 -2.63
CA SER A 2 -50.16 -7.98 -2.63
C SER A 2 -48.81 -7.93 -3.35
N TYR A 3 -48.69 -7.23 -4.45
CA TYR A 3 -47.50 -7.11 -5.27
C TYR A 3 -46.30 -6.42 -4.54
N TYR A 4 -46.54 -5.27 -3.88
CA TYR A 4 -45.48 -4.59 -3.10
C TYR A 4 -45.05 -5.42 -1.87
N LEU A 5 -46.03 -6.10 -1.23
CA LEU A 5 -45.73 -6.99 -0.11
C LEU A 5 -44.83 -8.16 -0.54
N ILE A 6 -45.19 -8.81 -1.67
CA ILE A 6 -44.38 -9.91 -2.23
C ILE A 6 -42.97 -9.42 -2.54
N PHE A 7 -42.82 -8.24 -3.15
CA PHE A 7 -41.52 -7.68 -3.47
C PHE A 7 -40.70 -7.32 -2.23
N THR A 8 -41.35 -6.73 -1.21
CA THR A 8 -40.68 -6.44 0.09
C THR A 8 -40.20 -7.72 0.74
N ILE A 9 -41.00 -8.79 0.74
CA ILE A 9 -40.59 -10.09 1.29
C ILE A 9 -39.46 -10.69 0.46
N ALA A 10 -39.49 -10.61 -0.86
CA ALA A 10 -38.43 -11.12 -1.73
C ALA A 10 -37.13 -10.36 -1.50
N LEU A 11 -37.17 -9.03 -1.42
CA LEU A 11 -35.99 -8.19 -1.12
C LEU A 11 -35.39 -8.50 0.26
N TYR A 12 -36.26 -8.69 1.27
CA TYR A 12 -35.86 -9.09 2.60
C TYR A 12 -35.18 -10.46 2.62
N ILE A 13 -35.81 -11.48 2.00
CA ILE A 13 -35.27 -12.84 1.93
C ILE A 13 -33.93 -12.84 1.20
N PHE A 14 -33.83 -12.14 0.06
CA PHE A 14 -32.58 -12.00 -0.68
C PHE A 14 -31.48 -11.40 0.20
N SER A 15 -31.75 -10.26 0.83
CA SER A 15 -30.78 -9.53 1.63
C SER A 15 -30.31 -10.34 2.84
N TYR A 16 -31.25 -11.02 3.52
CA TYR A 16 -30.95 -11.83 4.67
C TYR A 16 -30.19 -13.12 4.29
N ALA A 17 -30.65 -13.84 3.26
CA ALA A 17 -29.99 -15.03 2.77
C ALA A 17 -28.57 -14.74 2.29
N PHE A 18 -28.39 -13.65 1.56
CA PHE A 18 -27.06 -13.20 1.11
C PHE A 18 -26.15 -12.86 2.29
N TYR A 19 -26.67 -12.09 3.27
CA TYR A 19 -25.93 -11.78 4.49
C TYR A 19 -25.48 -13.04 5.23
N VAL A 20 -26.38 -14.00 5.46
CA VAL A 20 -26.08 -15.27 6.17
C VAL A 20 -25.03 -16.07 5.40
N THR A 21 -25.16 -16.17 4.07
CA THR A 21 -24.20 -16.89 3.22
C THR A 21 -22.81 -16.32 3.34
N CYS A 22 -22.66 -15.01 3.25
CA CYS A 22 -21.37 -14.33 3.37
C CYS A 22 -20.86 -14.29 4.81
N SER A 23 -21.73 -14.43 5.82
CA SER A 23 -21.40 -14.43 7.24
C SER A 23 -21.21 -15.83 7.83
N HIS A 24 -21.39 -16.88 7.01
CA HIS A 24 -21.28 -18.27 7.45
C HIS A 24 -19.86 -18.57 7.91
N GLY A 25 -19.75 -19.09 9.13
CA GLY A 25 -18.45 -19.36 9.77
C GLY A 25 -18.06 -18.42 10.90
N LEU A 26 -18.80 -17.34 11.11
CA LEU A 26 -18.63 -16.48 12.29
C LEU A 26 -19.12 -17.13 13.60
N GLY A 27 -19.92 -18.21 13.49
CA GLY A 27 -20.40 -18.98 14.67
C GLY A 27 -21.22 -18.17 15.66
N HIS A 28 -21.78 -17.02 15.29
CA HIS A 28 -22.33 -16.05 16.22
C HIS A 28 -23.85 -15.99 16.25
N LYS A 29 -24.41 -15.86 17.47
CA LYS A 29 -25.78 -15.41 17.75
C LYS A 29 -26.15 -14.08 17.03
N ALA A 30 -25.14 -13.35 16.52
CA ALA A 30 -25.30 -12.13 15.76
C ALA A 30 -26.13 -12.28 14.47
N GLU A 31 -26.09 -13.45 13.81
CA GLU A 31 -26.88 -13.72 12.61
C GLU A 31 -28.38 -13.57 12.87
N TYR A 32 -28.86 -14.04 14.02
CA TYR A 32 -30.27 -13.94 14.39
C TYR A 32 -30.72 -12.52 14.74
N LEU A 33 -29.81 -11.65 15.20
CA LEU A 33 -30.14 -10.26 15.48
C LEU A 33 -30.43 -9.46 14.19
N GLN A 34 -29.80 -9.81 13.08
CA GLN A 34 -29.98 -9.14 11.81
C GLN A 34 -31.33 -9.50 11.14
N LEU A 35 -31.90 -10.64 11.47
CA LEU A 35 -33.23 -11.05 11.00
C LEU A 35 -34.27 -9.94 11.25
N ARG A 36 -34.31 -9.40 12.47
CA ARG A 36 -35.25 -8.32 12.83
C ARG A 36 -34.85 -6.97 12.25
N ARG A 37 -33.56 -6.70 12.17
CA ARG A 37 -33.03 -5.41 11.70
C ARG A 37 -33.32 -5.14 10.22
N PHE A 38 -33.29 -6.17 9.38
CA PHE A 38 -33.50 -5.99 7.94
C PHE A 38 -34.97 -5.83 7.55
N ILE A 39 -35.92 -6.21 8.42
CA ILE A 39 -37.36 -6.04 8.15
C ILE A 39 -37.73 -4.56 7.88
N PRO A 40 -37.48 -3.61 8.82
CA PRO A 40 -37.81 -2.21 8.57
C PRO A 40 -37.02 -1.63 7.40
N CYS A 41 -35.81 -2.10 7.14
CA CYS A 41 -35.02 -1.65 6.00
C CYS A 41 -35.68 -2.01 4.66
N ALA A 42 -36.12 -3.26 4.52
CA ALA A 42 -36.83 -3.72 3.31
C ALA A 42 -38.18 -3.03 3.13
N ILE A 43 -38.93 -2.75 4.24
CA ILE A 43 -40.16 -2.01 4.18
C ILE A 43 -39.91 -0.58 3.67
N LEU A 44 -38.94 0.14 4.24
CA LEU A 44 -38.62 1.51 3.85
C LEU A 44 -38.05 1.61 2.44
N ALA A 45 -37.47 0.55 1.89
CA ALA A 45 -37.01 0.50 0.50
C ALA A 45 -38.19 0.56 -0.49
N VAL A 46 -39.34 -0.01 -0.15
CA VAL A 46 -40.49 -0.17 -1.06
C VAL A 46 -41.65 0.76 -0.71
N LEU A 47 -41.77 1.19 0.55
CA LEU A 47 -42.89 2.02 1.06
C LEU A 47 -43.18 3.26 0.21
N PRO A 48 -42.19 4.05 -0.26
CA PRO A 48 -42.50 5.26 -1.04
C PRO A 48 -43.27 4.96 -2.31
N MET A 49 -42.95 3.88 -3.01
CA MET A 49 -43.65 3.47 -4.25
C MET A 49 -45.07 2.96 -3.97
N TYR A 50 -45.22 2.22 -2.86
CA TYR A 50 -46.53 1.77 -2.41
C TYR A 50 -47.50 2.95 -2.16
N LEU A 51 -46.99 4.02 -1.53
CA LEU A 51 -47.80 5.20 -1.17
C LEU A 51 -48.30 5.97 -2.38
N VAL A 52 -47.62 5.94 -3.52
CA VAL A 52 -48.00 6.61 -4.76
C VAL A 52 -48.51 5.65 -5.84
N ASN A 53 -48.57 4.36 -5.53
CA ASN A 53 -48.98 3.28 -6.43
C ASN A 53 -48.18 3.23 -7.76
N GLU A 54 -46.90 3.54 -7.68
CA GLU A 54 -45.98 3.52 -8.83
C GLU A 54 -45.46 2.12 -9.17
N SER A 55 -45.15 1.89 -10.44
CA SER A 55 -44.62 0.60 -10.90
C SER A 55 -43.17 0.37 -10.42
N LEU A 56 -42.93 -0.76 -9.73
CA LEU A 56 -41.59 -1.21 -9.35
C LEU A 56 -40.67 -1.50 -10.55
N LEU A 57 -41.26 -1.73 -11.73
CA LEU A 57 -40.56 -2.06 -12.95
C LEU A 57 -40.23 -0.83 -13.81
N SER A 58 -40.58 0.38 -13.36
CA SER A 58 -40.15 1.59 -14.07
C SER A 58 -38.61 1.67 -14.12
N PRO A 59 -38.00 1.93 -15.29
CA PRO A 59 -36.55 1.93 -15.47
C PRO A 59 -35.80 2.81 -14.46
N GLN A 60 -36.31 4.00 -14.16
CA GLN A 60 -35.71 4.92 -13.20
C GLN A 60 -35.61 4.34 -11.78
N TYR A 61 -36.56 3.50 -11.35
CA TYR A 61 -36.52 2.87 -10.02
C TYR A 61 -35.70 1.61 -10.02
N LEU A 62 -35.65 0.88 -11.15
CA LEU A 62 -34.72 -0.24 -11.31
C LEU A 62 -33.26 0.19 -11.18
N LEU A 63 -32.90 1.41 -11.60
CA LEU A 63 -31.56 1.97 -11.35
C LEU A 63 -31.28 2.13 -9.86
N SER A 64 -32.24 2.63 -9.09
CA SER A 64 -32.08 2.74 -7.63
C SER A 64 -31.94 1.36 -6.95
N PHE A 65 -32.69 0.35 -7.44
CA PHE A 65 -32.49 -1.04 -7.00
C PHE A 65 -31.12 -1.58 -7.37
N LEU A 66 -30.63 -1.31 -8.58
CA LEU A 66 -29.28 -1.71 -9.02
C LEU A 66 -28.22 -1.17 -8.06
N VAL A 67 -28.27 0.13 -7.73
CA VAL A 67 -27.35 0.75 -6.76
C VAL A 67 -27.40 0.04 -5.42
N GLY A 68 -28.61 -0.12 -4.83
CA GLY A 68 -28.75 -0.72 -3.51
C GLY A 68 -28.33 -2.19 -3.46
N VAL A 69 -28.72 -2.99 -4.46
CA VAL A 69 -28.30 -4.42 -4.56
C VAL A 69 -26.78 -4.53 -4.72
N SER A 70 -26.15 -3.63 -5.47
CA SER A 70 -24.70 -3.61 -5.61
C SER A 70 -23.99 -3.36 -4.27
N TRP A 71 -24.52 -2.49 -3.41
CA TRP A 71 -24.00 -2.28 -2.06
C TRP A 71 -24.23 -3.47 -1.13
N ILE A 72 -25.39 -4.13 -1.22
CA ILE A 72 -25.67 -5.34 -0.44
C ILE A 72 -24.66 -6.45 -0.78
N THR A 73 -24.26 -6.55 -2.04
CA THR A 73 -23.55 -7.73 -2.55
C THR A 73 -22.05 -7.53 -2.72
N ALA A 74 -21.58 -6.42 -3.27
CA ALA A 74 -20.24 -6.32 -3.80
C ALA A 74 -19.13 -6.54 -2.73
N TYR A 75 -19.10 -5.72 -1.67
CA TYR A 75 -18.03 -5.85 -0.69
C TYR A 75 -18.10 -7.14 0.11
N PRO A 76 -19.25 -7.54 0.67
CA PRO A 76 -19.38 -8.81 1.39
C PRO A 76 -19.02 -10.03 0.53
N LEU A 77 -19.48 -10.07 -0.73
CA LEU A 77 -19.22 -11.18 -1.64
C LEU A 77 -17.73 -11.34 -1.93
N PHE A 78 -17.09 -10.25 -2.37
CA PHE A 78 -15.69 -10.32 -2.75
C PHE A 78 -14.77 -10.56 -1.55
N TYR A 79 -15.13 -10.06 -0.38
CA TYR A 79 -14.44 -10.38 0.86
C TYR A 79 -14.53 -11.88 1.18
N TYR A 80 -15.74 -12.45 1.11
CA TYR A 80 -15.96 -13.88 1.34
C TYR A 80 -15.21 -14.75 0.33
N LEU A 81 -15.26 -14.41 -0.95
CA LEU A 81 -14.54 -15.13 -2.00
C LEU A 81 -13.02 -15.05 -1.85
N THR A 82 -12.50 -13.98 -1.26
CA THR A 82 -11.06 -13.80 -1.04
C THR A 82 -10.55 -14.60 0.15
N TYR A 83 -11.24 -14.51 1.28
CA TYR A 83 -10.70 -14.99 2.55
C TYR A 83 -11.32 -16.31 3.01
N HIS A 84 -12.44 -16.75 2.42
CA HIS A 84 -13.23 -17.92 2.85
C HIS A 84 -13.55 -17.94 4.35
N LYS A 85 -13.23 -16.85 5.04
CA LYS A 85 -13.49 -16.58 6.45
C LYS A 85 -13.98 -15.16 6.54
N ILE A 86 -14.90 -14.93 7.44
CA ILE A 86 -15.29 -13.57 7.79
C ILE A 86 -14.58 -13.24 9.09
N SER A 87 -13.87 -12.11 9.09
CA SER A 87 -13.33 -11.54 10.33
C SER A 87 -14.48 -11.12 11.22
N SER A 88 -14.39 -11.41 12.52
CA SER A 88 -15.36 -10.96 13.52
C SER A 88 -15.51 -9.43 13.57
N ASP A 89 -14.55 -8.71 13.01
CA ASP A 89 -14.47 -7.25 13.03
C ASP A 89 -15.27 -6.60 11.90
N PHE A 90 -15.69 -7.37 10.87
CA PHE A 90 -16.48 -6.85 9.76
C PHE A 90 -17.96 -7.21 9.90
N GLY A 91 -18.70 -6.28 10.43
CA GLY A 91 -20.16 -6.39 10.47
C GLY A 91 -20.80 -6.02 9.14
N PHE A 92 -20.73 -6.89 8.10
CA PHE A 92 -21.39 -6.68 6.79
C PHE A 92 -22.87 -6.37 6.82
N HIS A 93 -23.49 -6.44 8.00
CA HIS A 93 -24.86 -6.02 8.20
C HIS A 93 -25.08 -4.53 7.86
N LEU A 94 -24.06 -3.69 7.99
CA LEU A 94 -24.16 -2.26 7.65
C LEU A 94 -24.15 -2.02 6.14
N ASP A 95 -23.44 -2.84 5.36
CA ASP A 95 -23.49 -2.82 3.90
C ASP A 95 -24.89 -3.20 3.43
N THR A 96 -25.50 -4.23 4.03
CA THR A 96 -26.89 -4.63 3.74
C THR A 96 -27.89 -3.56 4.14
N VAL A 97 -27.75 -2.95 5.33
CA VAL A 97 -28.64 -1.86 5.80
C VAL A 97 -28.50 -0.65 4.89
N PHE A 98 -27.28 -0.28 4.50
CA PHE A 98 -27.04 0.82 3.58
C PHE A 98 -27.70 0.57 2.23
N GLY A 99 -27.46 -0.61 1.65
CA GLY A 99 -28.03 -0.97 0.34
C GLY A 99 -29.57 -0.95 0.33
N LEU A 100 -30.22 -1.43 1.40
CA LEU A 100 -31.67 -1.38 1.52
C LEU A 100 -32.19 0.06 1.68
N TYR A 101 -31.58 0.85 2.56
CA TYR A 101 -32.02 2.20 2.82
C TYR A 101 -31.75 3.16 1.67
N ILE A 102 -30.64 2.97 0.92
CA ILE A 102 -30.33 3.81 -0.23
C ILE A 102 -31.35 3.65 -1.36
N ILE A 103 -31.91 2.44 -1.54
CA ILE A 103 -33.04 2.21 -2.46
C ILE A 103 -34.21 3.13 -2.10
N GLY A 104 -34.69 3.05 -0.86
CA GLY A 104 -35.80 3.85 -0.40
C GLY A 104 -35.54 5.34 -0.46
N TRP A 105 -34.35 5.77 -0.15
CA TRP A 105 -33.96 7.17 -0.20
C TRP A 105 -33.93 7.74 -1.62
N LEU A 106 -33.28 7.04 -2.55
CA LEU A 106 -33.20 7.45 -3.96
C LEU A 106 -34.61 7.53 -4.60
N ILE A 107 -35.42 6.50 -4.34
CA ILE A 107 -36.80 6.46 -4.83
C ILE A 107 -37.62 7.60 -4.23
N SER A 108 -37.54 7.84 -2.92
CA SER A 108 -38.23 8.93 -2.26
C SER A 108 -37.86 10.29 -2.84
N LEU A 109 -36.54 10.54 -3.09
CA LEU A 109 -36.06 11.77 -3.72
C LEU A 109 -36.68 11.97 -5.11
N LYS A 110 -36.67 10.94 -5.97
CA LYS A 110 -37.24 11.02 -7.32
C LYS A 110 -38.72 11.32 -7.27
N LEU A 111 -39.46 10.63 -6.40
CA LEU A 111 -40.89 10.86 -6.20
C LEU A 111 -41.21 12.27 -5.72
N LEU A 112 -40.41 12.81 -4.77
CA LEU A 112 -40.58 14.19 -4.28
C LEU A 112 -40.32 15.24 -5.38
N VAL A 113 -39.25 15.04 -6.17
CA VAL A 113 -38.91 15.93 -7.29
C VAL A 113 -40.07 15.99 -8.30
N GLN A 114 -40.65 14.85 -8.63
CA GLN A 114 -41.75 14.74 -9.58
C GLN A 114 -43.06 15.28 -9.00
N ALA A 115 -43.41 14.89 -7.77
CA ALA A 115 -44.64 15.31 -7.11
C ALA A 115 -44.69 16.82 -6.83
N LEU A 116 -43.55 17.42 -6.48
CA LEU A 116 -43.45 18.84 -6.17
C LEU A 116 -43.01 19.70 -7.36
N ASN A 117 -42.69 19.07 -8.49
CA ASN A 117 -42.20 19.72 -9.72
C ASN A 117 -41.02 20.67 -9.49
N ILE A 118 -40.07 20.27 -8.64
CA ILE A 118 -38.91 21.08 -8.24
C ILE A 118 -37.80 20.95 -9.29
N PHE A 119 -37.79 21.83 -10.28
CA PHE A 119 -36.78 21.86 -11.35
C PHE A 119 -36.39 20.44 -11.83
N PRO A 120 -37.35 19.62 -12.31
CA PRO A 120 -37.16 18.17 -12.44
C PRO A 120 -35.96 17.80 -13.32
N ALA A 121 -35.69 18.52 -14.40
CA ALA A 121 -34.58 18.25 -15.27
C ALA A 121 -33.20 18.39 -14.54
N ILE A 122 -33.03 19.41 -13.73
CA ILE A 122 -31.80 19.67 -13.00
C ILE A 122 -31.64 18.68 -11.84
N THR A 123 -32.67 18.53 -11.02
CA THR A 123 -32.63 17.69 -9.82
C THR A 123 -32.55 16.21 -10.16
N LEU A 124 -33.23 15.72 -11.19
CA LEU A 124 -33.07 14.34 -11.66
C LEU A 124 -31.68 14.08 -12.28
N SER A 125 -31.10 15.09 -12.95
CA SER A 125 -29.69 14.97 -13.42
C SER A 125 -28.71 14.86 -12.25
N LEU A 126 -28.89 15.63 -11.18
CA LEU A 126 -28.05 15.53 -9.97
C LEU A 126 -28.22 14.18 -9.27
N ILE A 127 -29.46 13.67 -9.18
CA ILE A 127 -29.73 12.33 -8.64
C ILE A 127 -29.09 11.27 -9.52
N SER A 128 -29.11 11.39 -10.84
CA SER A 128 -28.44 10.46 -11.77
C SER A 128 -26.93 10.41 -11.56
N ILE A 129 -26.29 11.57 -11.41
CA ILE A 129 -24.85 11.66 -11.11
C ILE A 129 -24.55 10.99 -9.76
N MET A 130 -25.39 11.24 -8.75
CA MET A 130 -25.24 10.65 -7.43
C MET A 130 -25.42 9.12 -7.46
N GLU A 131 -26.43 8.60 -8.17
CA GLU A 131 -26.62 7.15 -8.36
C GLU A 131 -25.42 6.51 -9.05
N TYR A 132 -24.90 7.17 -10.09
CA TYR A 132 -23.67 6.71 -10.77
C TYR A 132 -22.47 6.68 -9.82
N LEU A 133 -22.24 7.74 -9.03
CA LEU A 133 -21.13 7.78 -8.06
C LEU A 133 -21.27 6.71 -6.98
N LEU A 134 -22.50 6.46 -6.50
CA LEU A 134 -22.77 5.40 -5.54
C LEU A 134 -22.55 4.01 -6.14
N LEU A 135 -22.86 3.80 -7.41
CA LEU A 135 -22.60 2.55 -8.12
C LEU A 135 -21.11 2.37 -8.42
N ALA A 136 -20.37 3.45 -8.66
CA ALA A 136 -18.95 3.39 -9.00
C ALA A 136 -18.10 2.72 -7.92
N LEU A 137 -18.44 2.87 -6.63
CA LEU A 137 -17.72 2.24 -5.51
C LEU A 137 -17.85 0.70 -5.52
N PRO A 138 -19.06 0.10 -5.58
CA PRO A 138 -19.22 -1.34 -5.79
C PRO A 138 -18.54 -1.85 -7.08
N LEU A 139 -18.63 -1.09 -8.18
CA LEU A 139 -17.97 -1.44 -9.43
C LEU A 139 -16.44 -1.41 -9.33
N PHE A 140 -15.89 -0.46 -8.60
CA PHE A 140 -14.46 -0.42 -8.30
C PHE A 140 -14.02 -1.70 -7.56
N GLN A 141 -14.77 -2.10 -6.53
CA GLN A 141 -14.51 -3.35 -5.80
C GLN A 141 -14.57 -4.59 -6.71
N ALA A 142 -15.61 -4.67 -7.58
CA ALA A 142 -15.75 -5.76 -8.52
C ALA A 142 -14.62 -5.79 -9.55
N SER A 143 -14.26 -4.64 -10.11
CA SER A 143 -13.16 -4.51 -11.07
C SER A 143 -11.82 -4.88 -10.44
N TYR A 144 -11.60 -4.46 -9.19
CA TYR A 144 -10.41 -4.81 -8.43
C TYR A 144 -10.30 -6.33 -8.23
N TYR A 145 -11.41 -6.97 -7.85
CA TYR A 145 -11.45 -8.43 -7.69
C TYR A 145 -11.18 -9.16 -9.01
N LEU A 146 -11.77 -8.71 -10.12
CA LEU A 146 -11.55 -9.30 -11.44
C LEU A 146 -10.09 -9.18 -11.91
N LEU A 147 -9.41 -8.09 -11.54
CA LEU A 147 -8.01 -7.86 -11.92
C LEU A 147 -7.02 -8.63 -11.04
N TYR A 148 -7.28 -8.73 -9.74
CA TYR A 148 -6.31 -9.20 -8.74
C TYR A 148 -6.73 -10.49 -8.02
N GLY A 149 -7.97 -10.98 -8.21
CA GLY A 149 -8.49 -12.17 -7.53
C GLY A 149 -8.71 -12.00 -6.02
N THR A 150 -8.71 -10.76 -5.53
CA THR A 150 -8.84 -10.44 -4.10
C THR A 150 -9.68 -9.19 -3.89
N CYS A 151 -10.30 -9.05 -2.70
CA CYS A 151 -11.01 -7.81 -2.36
C CYS A 151 -10.03 -6.65 -2.08
N VAL A 152 -10.54 -5.43 -2.15
CA VAL A 152 -9.79 -4.23 -1.73
C VAL A 152 -9.38 -4.37 -0.28
N SER A 153 -8.10 -4.15 0.02
CA SER A 153 -7.51 -4.22 1.35
C SER A 153 -7.00 -2.85 1.80
N THR A 154 -6.68 -2.71 3.09
CA THR A 154 -6.00 -1.51 3.62
C THR A 154 -4.73 -1.20 2.82
N GLY A 155 -3.91 -2.20 2.50
CA GLY A 155 -2.71 -2.01 1.68
C GLY A 155 -3.01 -1.47 0.28
N ALA A 156 -4.11 -1.90 -0.35
CA ALA A 156 -4.52 -1.39 -1.66
C ALA A 156 -4.95 0.08 -1.57
N VAL A 157 -5.71 0.45 -0.56
CA VAL A 157 -6.15 1.84 -0.35
C VAL A 157 -4.97 2.73 0.03
N THR A 158 -4.08 2.28 0.91
CA THR A 158 -2.84 2.99 1.25
C THR A 158 -2.01 3.27 0.00
N MET A 159 -1.82 2.24 -0.85
CA MET A 159 -1.09 2.39 -2.12
C MET A 159 -1.73 3.46 -3.02
N ILE A 160 -3.07 3.52 -3.12
CA ILE A 160 -3.75 4.55 -3.92
C ILE A 160 -3.43 5.97 -3.40
N PHE A 161 -3.39 6.16 -2.07
CA PHE A 161 -3.07 7.46 -1.47
C PHE A 161 -1.59 7.83 -1.55
N GLU A 162 -0.69 6.84 -1.57
CA GLU A 162 0.76 7.03 -1.54
C GLU A 162 1.41 6.96 -2.93
N THR A 163 0.68 6.50 -3.96
CA THR A 163 1.20 6.38 -5.32
C THR A 163 1.32 7.75 -5.99
N TYR A 164 2.49 8.02 -6.56
CA TYR A 164 2.74 9.24 -7.30
C TYR A 164 2.01 9.25 -8.65
N THR A 165 1.59 10.45 -9.10
CA THR A 165 0.84 10.63 -10.35
C THR A 165 1.53 9.97 -11.55
N ASN A 166 2.87 10.04 -11.62
CA ASN A 166 3.65 9.43 -12.70
C ASN A 166 3.52 7.90 -12.71
N GLU A 167 3.52 7.27 -11.54
CA GLU A 167 3.36 5.82 -11.41
C GLU A 167 1.95 5.38 -11.81
N VAL A 168 0.93 6.18 -11.43
CA VAL A 168 -0.45 5.94 -11.90
C VAL A 168 -0.53 5.98 -13.43
N ILE A 169 0.12 6.98 -14.06
CA ILE A 169 0.15 7.11 -15.51
C ILE A 169 0.91 5.93 -16.16
N GLU A 170 2.07 5.55 -15.62
CA GLU A 170 2.84 4.40 -16.11
C GLU A 170 2.05 3.10 -15.97
N TYR A 171 1.42 2.88 -14.81
CA TYR A 171 0.57 1.72 -14.58
C TYR A 171 -0.62 1.67 -15.56
N PHE A 172 -1.30 2.81 -15.78
CA PHE A 172 -2.40 2.89 -16.74
C PHE A 172 -1.93 2.61 -18.17
N LYS A 173 -0.76 3.13 -18.57
CA LYS A 173 -0.15 2.86 -19.87
C LYS A 173 0.25 1.38 -20.06
N SER A 174 0.57 0.67 -19.00
CA SER A 174 0.91 -0.76 -19.04
C SER A 174 -0.29 -1.69 -19.20
N MET A 175 -1.51 -1.17 -18.97
CA MET A 175 -2.74 -1.97 -19.14
C MET A 175 -3.02 -2.28 -20.60
N PRO A 176 -3.65 -3.44 -20.93
CA PRO A 176 -4.12 -3.75 -22.26
C PRO A 176 -4.98 -2.62 -22.85
N LEU A 177 -4.84 -2.36 -24.14
CA LEU A 177 -5.58 -1.29 -24.84
C LEU A 177 -7.10 -1.39 -24.63
N ALA A 178 -7.64 -2.61 -24.62
CA ALA A 178 -9.06 -2.87 -24.38
C ALA A 178 -9.54 -2.33 -23.01
N ILE A 179 -8.71 -2.45 -21.96
CA ILE A 179 -9.03 -1.92 -20.63
C ILE A 179 -8.90 -0.39 -20.63
N ARG A 180 -7.83 0.15 -21.22
CA ARG A 180 -7.59 1.61 -21.28
C ARG A 180 -8.71 2.38 -21.98
N ILE A 181 -9.29 1.80 -23.02
CA ILE A 181 -10.37 2.42 -23.80
C ILE A 181 -11.75 1.97 -23.29
N GLY A 182 -11.89 0.69 -22.98
CA GLY A 182 -13.19 0.12 -22.58
C GLY A 182 -13.70 0.66 -21.25
N THR A 183 -12.83 0.86 -20.25
CA THR A 183 -13.24 1.38 -18.95
C THR A 183 -13.84 2.79 -19.01
N PRO A 184 -13.20 3.79 -19.65
CA PRO A 184 -13.83 5.11 -19.83
C PRO A 184 -15.14 5.06 -20.60
N ILE A 185 -15.19 4.29 -21.68
CA ILE A 185 -16.43 4.14 -22.49
C ILE A 185 -17.57 3.56 -21.65
N LEU A 186 -17.28 2.50 -20.87
CA LEU A 186 -18.29 1.88 -19.99
C LEU A 186 -18.81 2.89 -18.95
N ASN A 187 -17.91 3.65 -18.33
CA ASN A 187 -18.31 4.65 -17.32
C ASN A 187 -19.16 5.78 -17.93
N ILE A 188 -18.82 6.26 -19.13
CA ILE A 188 -19.63 7.26 -19.86
C ILE A 188 -20.98 6.67 -20.23
N ALA A 189 -21.03 5.43 -20.73
CA ALA A 189 -22.27 4.76 -21.09
C ALA A 189 -23.20 4.54 -19.88
N LEU A 190 -22.63 4.15 -18.72
CA LEU A 190 -23.38 4.01 -17.48
C LEU A 190 -23.97 5.35 -17.02
N LEU A 191 -23.18 6.42 -16.96
CA LEU A 191 -23.66 7.74 -16.59
C LEU A 191 -24.75 8.23 -17.56
N ALA A 192 -24.53 8.06 -18.87
CA ALA A 192 -25.52 8.40 -19.89
C ALA A 192 -26.82 7.58 -19.73
N GLY A 193 -26.72 6.31 -19.37
CA GLY A 193 -27.86 5.46 -19.05
C GLY A 193 -28.66 5.96 -17.84
N PHE A 194 -27.98 6.32 -16.76
CA PHE A 194 -28.66 6.93 -15.58
C PHE A 194 -29.37 8.23 -15.93
N LEU A 195 -28.72 9.12 -16.68
CA LEU A 195 -29.32 10.36 -17.14
C LEU A 195 -30.52 10.09 -18.06
N TYR A 196 -30.36 9.23 -19.06
CA TYR A 196 -31.42 8.92 -20.01
C TYR A 196 -32.65 8.37 -19.30
N PHE A 197 -32.53 7.32 -18.50
CA PHE A 197 -33.71 6.70 -17.87
C PHE A 197 -34.36 7.59 -16.81
N ASN A 198 -33.58 8.36 -16.04
CA ASN A 198 -34.18 9.26 -15.05
C ASN A 198 -34.88 10.46 -15.69
N LEU A 199 -34.43 10.95 -16.85
CA LEU A 199 -35.00 12.11 -17.51
C LEU A 199 -36.16 11.76 -18.47
N THR A 200 -36.18 10.54 -19.02
CA THR A 200 -37.15 10.14 -20.03
C THR A 200 -38.27 9.23 -19.51
N SER A 201 -38.12 8.66 -18.29
CA SER A 201 -39.17 7.80 -17.73
C SER A 201 -40.41 8.62 -17.41
N GLU A 202 -41.48 8.27 -18.07
CA GLU A 202 -42.80 8.82 -17.76
C GLU A 202 -43.26 8.29 -16.40
N THR A 203 -43.77 9.18 -15.56
CA THR A 203 -44.35 8.85 -14.27
C THR A 203 -45.85 9.12 -14.33
N SER A 204 -46.62 8.14 -13.92
CA SER A 204 -48.07 8.25 -13.82
C SER A 204 -48.53 8.74 -12.44
N ILE A 205 -47.72 9.56 -11.77
CA ILE A 205 -48.06 10.04 -10.42
C ILE A 205 -49.35 10.89 -10.54
N THR A 206 -50.46 10.27 -10.26
CA THR A 206 -51.67 10.98 -9.85
C THR A 206 -51.35 11.63 -8.51
N ALA A 207 -51.52 12.94 -8.40
CA ALA A 207 -51.11 13.74 -7.23
C ALA A 207 -51.34 12.96 -5.92
N PRO A 208 -50.29 12.63 -5.16
CA PRO A 208 -50.46 11.83 -3.96
C PRO A 208 -51.31 12.60 -2.96
N LEU A 209 -52.21 11.89 -2.27
CA LEU A 209 -52.95 12.47 -1.14
C LEU A 209 -51.96 13.15 -0.19
N LEU A 210 -52.29 14.32 0.33
CA LEU A 210 -51.44 15.11 1.20
C LEU A 210 -50.79 14.30 2.34
N PRO A 211 -51.48 13.34 3.00
CA PRO A 211 -50.89 12.47 4.01
C PRO A 211 -49.73 11.59 3.46
N ASN A 212 -49.88 11.04 2.24
CA ASN A 212 -48.87 10.19 1.63
C ASN A 212 -47.58 10.97 1.30
N LEU A 213 -47.75 12.21 0.81
CA LEU A 213 -46.65 13.12 0.57
C LEU A 213 -45.91 13.46 1.87
N ALA A 214 -46.62 13.72 2.95
CA ALA A 214 -46.01 13.99 4.26
C ALA A 214 -45.20 12.79 4.78
N ILE A 215 -45.72 11.56 4.58
CA ILE A 215 -44.98 10.34 4.96
C ILE A 215 -43.72 10.19 4.11
N ILE A 216 -43.76 10.41 2.79
CA ILE A 216 -42.58 10.34 1.92
C ILE A 216 -41.53 11.36 2.35
N ILE A 217 -41.93 12.60 2.67
CA ILE A 217 -41.03 13.63 3.18
C ILE A 217 -40.38 13.16 4.51
N ALA A 218 -41.17 12.64 5.45
CA ALA A 218 -40.68 12.16 6.73
C ALA A 218 -39.67 11.00 6.56
N VAL A 219 -39.98 10.03 5.68
CA VAL A 219 -39.09 8.92 5.34
C VAL A 219 -37.79 9.43 4.71
N THR A 220 -37.91 10.37 3.77
CA THR A 220 -36.72 10.96 3.11
C THR A 220 -35.80 11.67 4.12
N LEU A 221 -36.37 12.48 5.02
CA LEU A 221 -35.61 13.18 6.07
C LEU A 221 -34.96 12.19 7.06
N PHE A 222 -35.72 11.17 7.48
CA PHE A 222 -35.18 10.12 8.35
C PHE A 222 -34.02 9.38 7.68
N LEU A 223 -34.20 8.93 6.43
CA LEU A 223 -33.17 8.21 5.69
C LEU A 223 -31.96 9.12 5.40
N THR A 224 -32.18 10.40 5.09
CA THR A 224 -31.09 11.37 4.90
C THR A 224 -30.23 11.47 6.17
N TYR A 225 -30.86 11.65 7.33
CA TYR A 225 -30.14 11.72 8.60
C TYR A 225 -29.42 10.41 8.92
N TYR A 226 -30.08 9.27 8.74
CA TYR A 226 -29.55 7.97 9.11
C TYR A 226 -28.44 7.50 8.19
N LEU A 227 -28.52 7.80 6.90
CA LEU A 227 -27.50 7.42 5.92
C LEU A 227 -26.25 8.33 6.00
N TRP A 228 -26.46 9.65 6.04
CA TRP A 228 -25.41 10.63 5.75
C TRP A 228 -24.87 11.37 6.98
N ASN A 229 -25.26 11.00 8.18
CA ASN A 229 -24.69 11.61 9.38
C ASN A 229 -23.17 11.37 9.42
N THR A 230 -22.40 12.45 9.55
CA THR A 230 -20.93 12.41 9.48
C THR A 230 -20.25 11.68 10.63
N LYS A 231 -20.96 11.46 11.75
CA LYS A 231 -20.41 10.77 12.94
C LYS A 231 -20.98 9.38 13.16
N LYS A 232 -22.24 9.14 12.77
CA LYS A 232 -22.98 7.92 13.08
C LYS A 232 -23.75 7.35 11.89
N GLY A 233 -23.61 7.93 10.71
CA GLY A 233 -24.30 7.49 9.49
C GLY A 233 -23.89 6.09 9.08
N VAL A 234 -24.79 5.41 8.40
CA VAL A 234 -24.53 4.05 7.93
C VAL A 234 -23.44 4.05 6.85
N PHE A 235 -23.43 5.04 5.97
CA PHE A 235 -22.49 5.15 4.85
C PHE A 235 -21.03 5.05 5.30
N ILE A 236 -20.65 5.87 6.28
CA ILE A 236 -19.24 5.89 6.79
C ILE A 236 -18.83 4.61 7.51
N ARG A 237 -19.77 3.74 7.82
CA ARG A 237 -19.59 2.48 8.54
C ARG A 237 -19.81 1.27 7.63
N THR A 238 -19.94 1.45 6.32
CA THR A 238 -19.88 0.36 5.35
C THR A 238 -18.44 -0.10 5.17
N GLY A 239 -18.23 -1.39 4.91
CA GLY A 239 -16.89 -1.98 4.96
C GLY A 239 -15.85 -1.28 4.08
N LEU A 240 -16.22 -0.88 2.85
CA LEU A 240 -15.28 -0.17 1.96
C LEU A 240 -14.96 1.26 2.45
N ILE A 241 -15.96 1.99 2.95
CA ILE A 241 -15.77 3.38 3.41
C ILE A 241 -14.99 3.41 4.73
N GLU A 242 -15.33 2.53 5.66
CA GLU A 242 -14.60 2.38 6.92
C GLU A 242 -13.10 2.12 6.65
N LEU A 243 -12.79 1.21 5.74
CA LEU A 243 -11.43 0.92 5.31
C LEU A 243 -10.70 2.15 4.73
N VAL A 244 -11.38 2.99 3.95
CA VAL A 244 -10.80 4.25 3.42
C VAL A 244 -10.55 5.25 4.53
N LEU A 245 -11.48 5.36 5.50
CA LEU A 245 -11.33 6.29 6.63
C LEU A 245 -10.20 5.85 7.57
N ASP A 246 -10.07 4.56 7.85
CA ASP A 246 -8.97 4.01 8.68
C ASP A 246 -7.61 4.33 8.05
N VAL A 247 -7.47 4.15 6.73
CA VAL A 247 -6.23 4.51 6.02
C VAL A 247 -5.98 6.01 6.08
N LYS A 248 -7.01 6.83 5.90
CA LYS A 248 -6.87 8.29 6.01
C LYS A 248 -6.39 8.71 7.41
N ASP A 249 -7.00 8.16 8.46
CA ASP A 249 -6.61 8.45 9.84
C ASP A 249 -5.17 8.01 10.12
N TYR A 250 -4.75 6.84 9.59
CA TYR A 250 -3.36 6.39 9.64
C TYR A 250 -2.40 7.39 8.97
N LEU A 251 -2.73 7.84 7.75
CA LEU A 251 -1.89 8.80 7.02
C LEU A 251 -1.81 10.16 7.72
N GLU A 252 -2.90 10.63 8.34
CA GLU A 252 -2.88 11.86 9.14
C GLU A 252 -2.01 11.74 10.40
N GLN A 253 -2.05 10.59 11.08
CA GLN A 253 -1.17 10.29 12.20
C GLN A 253 0.29 10.21 11.77
N THR A 254 0.57 9.59 10.63
CA THR A 254 1.91 9.48 10.05
C THR A 254 2.53 10.86 9.79
N LYS A 255 1.75 11.84 9.31
CA LYS A 255 2.20 13.24 9.12
C LYS A 255 2.67 13.91 10.42
N SER A 256 2.20 13.45 11.58
CA SER A 256 2.65 13.97 12.86
C SER A 256 4.12 13.63 13.19
N TYR A 257 4.74 12.73 12.43
CA TYR A 257 6.15 12.35 12.58
C TYR A 257 7.08 13.57 12.61
N LYS A 258 6.88 14.51 11.67
CA LYS A 258 7.69 15.74 11.57
C LYS A 258 7.49 16.66 12.78
N THR A 259 6.25 16.83 13.24
CA THR A 259 5.93 17.71 14.39
C THR A 259 6.40 17.13 15.70
N ASN A 260 6.54 15.82 15.82
CA ASN A 260 6.98 15.12 17.01
C ASN A 260 8.51 14.97 17.12
N LEU A 261 9.29 15.49 16.18
CA LEU A 261 10.76 15.34 16.16
C LEU A 261 11.40 15.71 17.50
N ALA A 262 11.10 16.89 18.03
CA ALA A 262 11.66 17.35 19.30
C ALA A 262 11.33 16.41 20.47
N LYS A 263 10.12 15.84 20.49
CA LYS A 263 9.69 14.88 21.51
C LYS A 263 10.41 13.54 21.37
N ARG A 264 10.57 13.05 20.14
CA ARG A 264 11.27 11.77 19.87
C ARG A 264 12.73 11.81 20.31
N VAL A 265 13.44 12.90 19.97
CA VAL A 265 14.87 13.02 20.28
C VAL A 265 15.18 13.54 21.68
N ALA A 266 14.17 14.03 22.42
CA ALA A 266 14.37 14.61 23.76
C ALA A 266 15.00 13.63 24.74
N ASN A 267 14.66 12.33 24.66
CA ASN A 267 15.15 11.27 25.52
C ASN A 267 16.12 10.32 24.80
N LEU A 268 16.60 10.73 23.64
CA LEU A 268 17.52 9.92 22.84
C LEU A 268 18.95 10.07 23.38
N ASP A 269 19.48 9.02 23.96
CA ASP A 269 20.89 8.91 24.36
C ASP A 269 21.62 8.04 23.34
N VAL A 270 22.73 8.58 22.82
CA VAL A 270 23.62 7.88 21.90
C VAL A 270 25.06 8.10 22.34
N THR A 271 25.77 7.01 22.54
CA THR A 271 27.21 7.02 22.82
C THR A 271 27.90 6.06 21.87
N GLN A 272 29.05 6.46 21.33
CA GLN A 272 29.91 5.58 20.55
C GLN A 272 30.69 4.68 21.49
N THR A 273 30.82 3.41 21.14
CA THR A 273 31.65 2.46 21.90
C THR A 273 33.13 2.58 21.54
N THR A 274 33.39 2.94 20.26
CA THR A 274 34.73 3.12 19.71
C THR A 274 34.74 4.36 18.83
N PRO A 275 35.79 5.21 18.83
CA PRO A 275 35.96 6.28 17.86
C PRO A 275 35.93 5.71 16.43
N PHE A 276 35.22 6.35 15.50
CA PHE A 276 35.04 5.82 14.15
C PHE A 276 36.38 5.68 13.42
N CYS A 277 37.23 6.70 13.46
CA CYS A 277 38.59 6.71 12.92
C CYS A 277 39.29 7.98 13.38
N GLU A 278 40.63 8.03 13.21
CA GLU A 278 41.42 9.27 13.34
C GLU A 278 41.06 10.30 12.25
N LYS A 279 40.45 9.85 11.13
CA LYS A 279 40.01 10.68 9.99
C LYS A 279 38.48 10.68 9.89
N PRO A 280 37.88 11.73 9.34
CA PRO A 280 36.47 11.75 9.00
C PRO A 280 36.08 10.50 8.20
N SER A 281 34.98 9.89 8.57
CA SER A 281 34.55 8.59 8.05
C SER A 281 33.18 8.68 7.37
N THR A 282 32.98 7.86 6.35
CA THR A 282 31.73 7.78 5.61
C THR A 282 31.09 6.41 5.78
N PHE A 283 29.81 6.41 6.09
CA PHE A 283 28.94 5.24 6.10
C PHE A 283 27.85 5.42 5.03
N ILE A 284 27.54 4.36 4.30
CA ILE A 284 26.55 4.41 3.21
C ILE A 284 25.49 3.34 3.43
N LEU A 285 24.22 3.75 3.36
CA LEU A 285 23.08 2.87 3.23
C LEU A 285 22.52 3.00 1.81
N VAL A 286 22.41 1.91 1.09
CA VAL A 286 21.74 1.87 -0.20
C VAL A 286 20.49 1.01 -0.10
N ILE A 287 19.37 1.61 -0.45
CA ILE A 287 18.05 0.98 -0.44
C ILE A 287 17.69 0.68 -1.89
N GLY A 288 17.63 -0.61 -2.21
CA GLY A 288 17.14 -1.12 -3.49
C GLY A 288 15.62 -1.09 -3.55
N GLU A 289 15.08 -1.23 -4.73
CA GLU A 289 13.64 -1.26 -5.00
C GLU A 289 13.29 -2.50 -5.83
N SER A 290 12.35 -3.31 -5.32
CA SER A 290 11.77 -4.47 -6.03
C SER A 290 12.79 -5.53 -6.47
N GLU A 291 13.96 -5.64 -5.83
CA GLU A 291 15.02 -6.56 -6.22
C GLU A 291 14.89 -7.91 -5.51
N SER A 292 14.84 -8.98 -6.31
CA SER A 292 14.75 -10.35 -5.81
C SER A 292 16.11 -11.05 -5.86
N ARG A 293 16.55 -11.59 -4.71
CA ARG A 293 17.77 -12.42 -4.67
C ARG A 293 17.68 -13.67 -5.54
N ASP A 294 16.47 -14.15 -5.85
CA ASP A 294 16.23 -15.35 -6.66
C ASP A 294 16.65 -15.16 -8.14
N TYR A 295 16.94 -13.92 -8.56
CA TYR A 295 17.44 -13.56 -9.89
C TYR A 295 18.88 -13.04 -9.90
N MET A 296 19.57 -13.08 -8.75
CA MET A 296 20.93 -12.55 -8.59
C MET A 296 21.96 -13.67 -8.55
N SER A 297 22.88 -13.72 -9.53
CA SER A 297 23.93 -14.76 -9.61
C SER A 297 24.90 -14.77 -8.42
N ALA A 298 24.97 -13.68 -7.63
CA ALA A 298 25.72 -13.64 -6.38
C ALA A 298 25.03 -14.35 -5.22
N PHE A 299 23.72 -14.58 -5.26
CA PHE A 299 22.96 -15.18 -4.17
C PHE A 299 22.45 -16.59 -4.46
N CYS A 300 22.26 -16.94 -5.72
CA CYS A 300 21.76 -18.25 -6.14
C CYS A 300 22.44 -18.73 -7.43
N ASP A 301 22.22 -19.99 -7.79
CA ASP A 301 22.66 -20.55 -9.08
C ASP A 301 21.70 -20.13 -10.19
N TYR A 302 21.81 -18.86 -10.61
CA TYR A 302 20.99 -18.30 -11.67
C TYR A 302 21.66 -18.52 -13.05
N PRO A 303 20.88 -18.87 -14.13
CA PRO A 303 21.45 -19.21 -15.42
C PRO A 303 22.25 -18.09 -16.12
N HIS A 304 22.02 -16.84 -15.73
CA HIS A 304 22.69 -15.66 -16.28
C HIS A 304 23.55 -14.99 -15.19
N ASP A 305 24.67 -14.41 -15.60
CA ASP A 305 25.52 -13.64 -14.69
C ASP A 305 24.97 -12.21 -14.52
N THR A 306 23.95 -12.11 -13.66
CA THR A 306 23.18 -10.88 -13.44
C THR A 306 23.85 -9.91 -12.47
N THR A 307 24.75 -10.39 -11.63
CA THR A 307 25.46 -9.58 -10.62
C THR A 307 26.96 -9.89 -10.61
N PRO A 308 27.68 -9.63 -11.73
CA PRO A 308 29.10 -10.03 -11.89
C PRO A 308 30.02 -9.35 -10.89
N TRP A 309 29.79 -8.07 -10.57
CA TRP A 309 30.60 -7.37 -9.58
C TRP A 309 30.42 -7.99 -8.18
N LEU A 310 29.21 -8.09 -7.69
CA LEU A 310 28.96 -8.63 -6.35
C LEU A 310 29.37 -10.11 -6.25
N LYS A 311 29.17 -10.89 -7.32
CA LYS A 311 29.63 -12.29 -7.39
C LYS A 311 31.15 -12.39 -7.26
N SER A 312 31.91 -11.46 -7.85
CA SER A 312 33.37 -11.41 -7.70
C SER A 312 33.85 -11.12 -6.27
N LYS A 313 32.94 -10.61 -5.42
CA LYS A 313 33.22 -10.27 -4.01
C LYS A 313 32.88 -11.37 -3.01
N GLN A 314 32.27 -12.49 -3.44
CA GLN A 314 31.84 -13.58 -2.53
C GLN A 314 32.95 -14.17 -1.67
N THR A 315 34.20 -14.12 -2.12
CA THR A 315 35.37 -14.62 -1.37
C THR A 315 36.14 -13.53 -0.64
N SER A 316 35.71 -12.28 -0.72
CA SER A 316 36.35 -11.15 -0.06
C SER A 316 35.97 -11.08 1.41
N GLU A 317 36.94 -10.90 2.30
CA GLU A 317 36.70 -10.68 3.73
C GLU A 317 35.96 -9.35 4.01
N ASN A 318 35.99 -8.39 3.07
CA ASN A 318 35.35 -7.09 3.18
C ASN A 318 33.87 -7.13 2.81
N PHE A 319 33.40 -8.19 2.12
CA PHE A 319 32.00 -8.31 1.69
C PHE A 319 31.33 -9.52 2.35
N LEU A 320 30.25 -9.25 3.06
CA LEU A 320 29.42 -10.30 3.67
C LEU A 320 28.05 -10.32 2.99
N LEU A 321 27.72 -11.41 2.30
CA LEU A 321 26.45 -11.62 1.63
C LEU A 321 25.54 -12.49 2.50
N TYR A 322 24.34 -12.00 2.80
CA TYR A 322 23.38 -12.69 3.66
C TYR A 322 22.27 -13.33 2.79
N LYS A 323 22.34 -14.65 2.62
CA LYS A 323 21.43 -15.38 1.70
C LYS A 323 20.01 -15.53 2.24
N ASN A 324 19.79 -15.33 3.54
CA ASN A 324 18.52 -15.59 4.22
C ASN A 324 17.81 -14.30 4.65
N ALA A 325 17.87 -13.25 3.81
CA ALA A 325 17.20 -11.98 4.07
C ALA A 325 15.81 -11.92 3.41
N TYR A 326 14.85 -11.35 4.13
CA TYR A 326 13.46 -11.20 3.70
C TYR A 326 12.96 -9.79 3.96
N ALA A 327 11.99 -9.33 3.16
CA ALA A 327 11.22 -8.14 3.48
C ALA A 327 10.07 -8.47 4.44
N CYS A 328 9.79 -7.58 5.36
CA CYS A 328 8.66 -7.71 6.27
C CYS A 328 7.30 -7.50 5.57
N LYS A 329 7.31 -6.88 4.39
CA LYS A 329 6.14 -6.69 3.53
C LYS A 329 6.58 -6.59 2.06
N ASP A 330 5.72 -6.99 1.14
CA ASP A 330 5.93 -6.94 -0.32
C ASP A 330 5.54 -5.59 -0.96
N GLN A 331 5.61 -4.50 -0.20
CA GLN A 331 5.29 -3.14 -0.62
C GLN A 331 6.29 -2.15 0.01
N THR A 332 6.70 -1.15 -0.77
CA THR A 332 7.76 -0.19 -0.41
C THR A 332 7.48 0.53 0.91
N VAL A 333 6.36 1.28 1.01
CA VAL A 333 6.12 2.15 2.17
C VAL A 333 6.01 1.38 3.49
N PRO A 334 5.16 0.33 3.63
CA PRO A 334 5.06 -0.39 4.89
C PRO A 334 6.31 -1.22 5.25
N ALA A 335 7.15 -1.59 4.27
CA ALA A 335 8.42 -2.24 4.52
C ALA A 335 9.46 -1.24 5.03
N LEU A 336 9.61 -0.10 4.32
CA LEU A 336 10.61 0.91 4.65
C LEU A 336 10.25 1.75 5.88
N GLU A 337 8.96 1.96 6.19
CA GLU A 337 8.53 2.55 7.46
C GLU A 337 9.19 1.84 8.65
N ARG A 338 9.22 0.50 8.59
CA ARG A 338 9.82 -0.34 9.63
C ARG A 338 11.33 -0.44 9.50
N ALA A 339 11.86 -0.55 8.31
CA ALA A 339 13.30 -0.59 8.10
C ALA A 339 14.02 0.66 8.59
N PHE A 340 13.37 1.81 8.55
CA PHE A 340 13.97 3.11 8.89
C PHE A 340 13.84 3.50 10.36
N THR A 341 12.99 2.83 11.12
CA THR A 341 12.69 3.16 12.51
C THR A 341 12.81 1.94 13.42
N GLU A 342 12.75 2.17 14.70
CA GLU A 342 12.71 1.11 15.71
C GLU A 342 11.40 0.28 15.72
N VAL A 343 10.44 0.61 14.84
CA VAL A 343 9.21 -0.18 14.65
C VAL A 343 9.53 -1.45 13.90
N ASN A 344 9.08 -2.59 14.40
CA ASN A 344 9.23 -3.87 13.73
C ASN A 344 8.02 -4.78 13.97
N GLN A 345 8.00 -5.96 13.36
CA GLN A 345 6.89 -6.92 13.48
C GLN A 345 6.77 -7.55 14.87
N TYR A 346 7.71 -7.30 15.76
CA TYR A 346 7.85 -7.92 17.08
C TYR A 346 7.61 -6.95 18.22
N ASN A 347 7.19 -5.70 17.94
CA ASN A 347 6.85 -4.69 18.93
C ASN A 347 5.59 -3.91 18.51
N ASP A 348 5.00 -3.18 19.49
CA ASP A 348 3.78 -2.39 19.29
C ASP A 348 4.07 -0.89 19.15
N LYS A 349 5.31 -0.51 18.80
CA LYS A 349 5.72 0.88 18.65
C LYS A 349 4.98 1.54 17.49
N LYS A 350 4.75 2.84 17.59
CA LYS A 350 4.09 3.65 16.56
C LYS A 350 5.14 4.42 15.75
N PHE A 351 5.03 4.40 14.43
CA PHE A 351 5.95 5.10 13.54
C PHE A 351 6.17 6.57 13.94
N TYR A 352 5.09 7.31 14.16
CA TYR A 352 5.15 8.74 14.44
C TYR A 352 5.73 9.12 15.83
N GLU A 353 5.98 8.13 16.69
CA GLU A 353 6.60 8.28 18.03
C GLU A 353 8.01 7.68 18.08
N SER A 354 8.43 6.95 17.04
CA SER A 354 9.65 6.16 17.02
C SER A 354 10.84 6.91 16.43
N CYS A 355 12.03 6.69 16.98
CA CYS A 355 13.28 7.19 16.41
C CYS A 355 13.61 6.46 15.11
N SER A 356 14.18 7.20 14.14
CA SER A 356 14.76 6.65 12.93
C SER A 356 16.28 6.50 13.04
N PHE A 357 16.87 5.72 12.13
CA PHE A 357 18.32 5.65 12.03
C PHE A 357 18.95 7.03 11.70
N VAL A 358 18.20 7.94 11.05
CA VAL A 358 18.62 9.33 10.81
C VAL A 358 18.77 10.08 12.13
N ASP A 359 17.82 9.92 13.06
CA ASP A 359 17.88 10.54 14.39
C ASP A 359 19.11 10.01 15.17
N ILE A 360 19.35 8.70 15.11
CA ILE A 360 20.49 8.03 15.76
C ILE A 360 21.81 8.51 15.16
N ALA A 361 21.99 8.44 13.85
CA ALA A 361 23.22 8.83 13.18
C ALA A 361 23.56 10.31 13.41
N ARG A 362 22.55 11.19 13.37
CA ARG A 362 22.74 12.62 13.71
C ARG A 362 23.19 12.79 15.16
N LYS A 363 22.59 12.09 16.11
CA LYS A 363 22.97 12.17 17.53
C LYS A 363 24.38 11.61 17.76
N ALA A 364 24.82 10.64 16.95
CA ALA A 364 26.19 10.12 16.92
C ALA A 364 27.21 11.08 16.26
N GLY A 365 26.77 12.21 15.70
CA GLY A 365 27.67 13.23 15.15
C GLY A 365 27.91 13.13 13.64
N PHE A 366 27.09 12.39 12.91
CA PHE A 366 27.16 12.33 11.46
C PHE A 366 26.36 13.46 10.81
N LYS A 367 26.88 13.96 9.70
CA LYS A 367 26.13 14.76 8.72
C LYS A 367 25.36 13.81 7.80
N ILE A 368 24.07 14.00 7.71
CA ILE A 368 23.17 13.09 7.01
C ILE A 368 22.83 13.63 5.63
N SER A 369 23.11 12.85 4.59
CA SER A 369 22.70 13.17 3.22
C SER A 369 21.81 12.07 2.66
N TRP A 370 20.63 12.44 2.14
CA TRP A 370 19.68 11.52 1.53
C TRP A 370 19.52 11.85 0.05
N PHE A 371 19.85 10.93 -0.82
CA PHE A 371 19.74 11.06 -2.27
C PHE A 371 18.81 10.01 -2.82
N SER A 372 17.76 10.41 -3.52
CA SER A 372 16.72 9.52 -4.01
C SER A 372 16.48 9.70 -5.50
N ASN A 373 16.38 8.57 -6.22
CA ASN A 373 15.87 8.52 -7.59
C ASN A 373 14.39 8.13 -7.65
N GLN A 374 13.73 8.04 -6.50
CA GLN A 374 12.28 7.85 -6.41
C GLN A 374 11.56 9.16 -6.70
N SER A 375 10.31 9.07 -7.17
CA SER A 375 9.51 10.27 -7.44
C SER A 375 9.19 11.03 -6.15
N HIS A 376 9.33 12.34 -6.17
CA HIS A 376 8.94 13.25 -5.08
C HIS A 376 7.82 14.23 -5.50
N ILE A 377 7.16 13.99 -6.61
CA ILE A 377 6.10 14.86 -7.14
C ILE A 377 4.74 14.27 -6.73
N GLY A 378 4.21 14.76 -5.62
CA GLY A 378 2.89 14.38 -5.15
C GLY A 378 2.55 15.06 -3.81
N ALA A 379 1.28 15.16 -3.50
CA ALA A 379 0.77 15.77 -2.28
C ALA A 379 0.90 14.86 -1.04
N ALA A 380 1.39 13.62 -1.20
CA ALA A 380 1.46 12.64 -0.12
C ALA A 380 2.87 12.57 0.49
N ASP A 381 3.01 13.05 1.71
CA ASP A 381 4.15 12.72 2.56
C ASP A 381 4.01 11.26 3.02
N THR A 382 4.77 10.35 2.40
CA THR A 382 4.87 8.96 2.86
C THR A 382 5.81 8.84 4.06
N ALA A 383 5.74 7.74 4.82
CA ALA A 383 6.67 7.48 5.92
C ALA A 383 8.15 7.59 5.45
N VAL A 384 8.43 7.16 4.22
CA VAL A 384 9.77 7.23 3.61
C VAL A 384 10.23 8.68 3.43
N THR A 385 9.39 9.52 2.81
CA THR A 385 9.72 10.94 2.58
C THR A 385 9.78 11.74 3.88
N LEU A 386 8.97 11.37 4.87
CA LEU A 386 9.00 12.01 6.20
C LEU A 386 10.34 11.75 6.91
N VAL A 387 10.86 10.51 6.87
CA VAL A 387 12.19 10.21 7.43
C VAL A 387 13.28 10.90 6.61
N ALA A 388 13.25 10.81 5.27
CA ALA A 388 14.22 11.44 4.39
C ALA A 388 14.33 12.95 4.62
N ASN A 389 13.19 13.64 4.79
CA ASN A 389 13.12 15.09 5.05
C ASN A 389 13.68 15.49 6.44
N THR A 390 14.03 14.54 7.31
CA THR A 390 14.76 14.83 8.55
C THR A 390 16.27 14.85 8.36
N ALA A 391 16.82 14.42 7.21
CA ALA A 391 18.24 14.54 6.88
C ALA A 391 18.69 16.01 6.79
N ASP A 392 20.00 16.26 6.93
CA ASP A 392 20.56 17.62 6.80
C ASP A 392 20.51 18.09 5.36
N THR A 393 20.67 17.15 4.41
CA THR A 393 20.46 17.37 2.97
C THR A 393 19.59 16.25 2.44
N ALA A 394 18.48 16.57 1.80
CA ALA A 394 17.63 15.61 1.12
C ALA A 394 17.36 16.09 -0.31
N GLU A 395 17.83 15.32 -1.29
CA GLU A 395 17.73 15.64 -2.71
C GLU A 395 17.11 14.51 -3.49
N TRP A 396 16.21 14.87 -4.41
CA TRP A 396 15.59 13.94 -5.36
C TRP A 396 16.02 14.29 -6.77
N THR A 397 16.28 13.29 -7.59
CA THR A 397 16.50 13.52 -9.01
C THR A 397 15.26 14.19 -9.61
N LYS A 398 15.46 15.31 -10.34
CA LYS A 398 14.36 16.07 -10.93
C LYS A 398 13.74 15.29 -12.08
N LEU A 399 12.69 14.56 -11.78
CA LEU A 399 11.90 13.85 -12.79
C LEU A 399 10.96 14.85 -13.46
N HIS A 400 11.30 15.32 -14.66
CA HIS A 400 10.30 15.87 -15.56
C HIS A 400 9.41 14.75 -16.09
N LEU A 401 8.12 15.02 -16.26
CA LEU A 401 7.04 14.06 -16.58
C LEU A 401 7.31 13.09 -17.76
N ASN A 402 8.38 13.25 -18.53
CA ASN A 402 8.73 12.41 -19.68
C ASN A 402 10.23 12.05 -19.75
N GLN A 403 11.01 12.24 -18.68
CA GLN A 403 12.43 11.90 -18.66
C GLN A 403 12.65 10.63 -17.83
N VAL A 404 13.26 9.63 -18.43
CA VAL A 404 13.80 8.48 -17.72
C VAL A 404 15.10 8.92 -17.06
N GLN A 405 15.21 8.78 -15.74
CA GLN A 405 16.47 8.98 -15.02
C GLN A 405 16.93 7.65 -14.43
N TYR A 406 18.17 7.29 -14.73
CA TYR A 406 18.80 6.08 -14.22
C TYR A 406 19.49 6.35 -12.88
N ASP A 407 19.64 5.31 -12.06
CA ASP A 407 20.21 5.42 -10.71
C ASP A 407 21.67 5.92 -10.71
N GLU A 408 22.40 5.77 -11.81
CA GLU A 408 23.72 6.36 -12.01
C GLU A 408 23.73 7.90 -11.82
N SER A 409 22.62 8.58 -12.04
CA SER A 409 22.50 10.03 -11.79
C SER A 409 22.79 10.43 -10.35
N LEU A 410 22.61 9.51 -9.40
CA LEU A 410 22.90 9.71 -7.98
C LEU A 410 24.39 9.89 -7.68
N LEU A 411 25.27 9.38 -8.54
CA LEU A 411 26.73 9.58 -8.42
C LEU A 411 27.12 11.08 -8.50
N GLY A 412 26.30 11.89 -9.16
CA GLY A 412 26.49 13.34 -9.20
C GLY A 412 26.40 14.01 -7.83
N TYR A 413 25.52 13.51 -6.97
CA TYR A 413 25.38 13.99 -5.59
C TYR A 413 26.54 13.46 -4.69
N LEU A 414 26.95 12.22 -4.88
CA LEU A 414 28.08 11.64 -4.14
C LEU A 414 29.36 12.45 -4.30
N LYS A 415 29.60 13.01 -5.48
CA LYS A 415 30.75 13.86 -5.78
C LYS A 415 30.72 15.23 -5.07
N GLN A 416 29.60 15.62 -4.46
CA GLN A 416 29.43 16.89 -3.74
C GLN A 416 29.62 16.75 -2.23
N ILE A 417 29.83 15.53 -1.73
CA ILE A 417 30.01 15.24 -0.29
C ILE A 417 31.37 15.77 0.17
N ASP A 418 31.38 16.48 1.30
CA ASP A 418 32.61 16.94 1.94
C ASP A 418 33.29 15.77 2.67
N ALA A 419 34.45 15.39 2.19
CA ALA A 419 35.27 14.31 2.77
C ALA A 419 35.89 14.66 4.13
N ASN A 420 35.79 15.93 4.57
CA ASN A 420 36.31 16.38 5.86
C ASN A 420 35.29 16.26 7.00
N GLU A 421 34.09 15.75 6.71
CA GLU A 421 33.04 15.54 7.69
C GLU A 421 32.78 14.03 7.89
N ASN A 422 32.25 13.66 9.06
CA ASN A 422 31.67 12.33 9.26
C ASN A 422 30.33 12.26 8.55
N ASN A 423 30.23 11.44 7.51
CA ASN A 423 29.06 11.37 6.66
C ASN A 423 28.29 10.06 6.86
N PHE A 424 26.98 10.18 6.95
CA PHE A 424 26.06 9.07 6.76
C PHE A 424 25.18 9.36 5.53
N ILE A 425 25.40 8.59 4.47
CA ILE A 425 24.77 8.83 3.17
C ILE A 425 23.73 7.75 2.89
N VAL A 426 22.55 8.14 2.53
CA VAL A 426 21.48 7.24 2.10
C VAL A 426 21.23 7.42 0.60
N PHE A 427 21.32 6.33 -0.15
CA PHE A 427 20.86 6.25 -1.53
C PHE A 427 19.58 5.45 -1.59
N HIS A 428 18.53 6.03 -2.16
CA HIS A 428 17.26 5.34 -2.42
C HIS A 428 17.07 5.21 -3.92
N LEU A 429 17.33 4.01 -4.42
CA LEU A 429 17.34 3.71 -5.86
C LEU A 429 15.91 3.63 -6.40
N LYS A 430 15.73 3.89 -7.70
CA LYS A 430 14.55 3.45 -8.46
C LYS A 430 14.63 1.96 -8.79
N GLY A 431 15.83 1.44 -8.81
CA GLY A 431 16.16 0.02 -8.85
C GLY A 431 15.40 -0.76 -9.93
N ASN A 432 14.77 -1.83 -9.49
CA ASN A 432 14.05 -2.78 -10.34
C ASN A 432 12.52 -2.59 -10.32
N HIS A 433 12.08 -1.34 -10.08
CA HIS A 433 10.65 -1.00 -10.10
C HIS A 433 10.03 -1.30 -11.47
N PHE A 434 8.76 -1.70 -11.47
CA PHE A 434 8.00 -2.06 -12.68
C PHE A 434 8.20 -1.04 -13.82
N ASN A 435 8.08 -1.53 -15.06
CA ASN A 435 8.53 -0.93 -16.29
C ASN A 435 10.06 -1.02 -16.47
N PHE A 436 10.55 -2.25 -16.31
CA PHE A 436 11.96 -2.61 -16.19
C PHE A 436 12.84 -2.07 -17.32
N ILE A 437 12.32 -1.99 -18.56
CA ILE A 437 13.04 -1.44 -19.72
C ILE A 437 13.50 0.02 -19.51
N ASN A 438 12.86 0.76 -18.58
CA ASN A 438 13.19 2.14 -18.25
C ASN A 438 14.15 2.24 -17.03
N ARG A 439 14.70 1.12 -16.55
CA ARG A 439 15.57 1.12 -15.37
C ARG A 439 17.05 1.15 -15.71
N TYR A 440 17.42 0.98 -16.97
CA TYR A 440 18.80 0.99 -17.46
C TYR A 440 18.87 1.63 -18.85
N PRO A 441 20.04 2.20 -19.26
CA PRO A 441 20.26 2.67 -20.63
C PRO A 441 20.18 1.51 -21.64
N GLN A 442 19.60 1.72 -22.79
CA GLN A 442 19.37 0.65 -23.78
C GLN A 442 20.68 0.03 -24.30
N ASP A 443 21.76 0.79 -24.34
CA ASP A 443 23.12 0.31 -24.68
C ASP A 443 23.77 -0.55 -23.59
N PHE A 444 23.22 -0.56 -22.38
CA PHE A 444 23.61 -1.44 -21.28
C PHE A 444 22.97 -2.83 -21.37
N ALA A 445 21.88 -2.99 -22.14
CA ALA A 445 21.15 -4.25 -22.23
C ALA A 445 22.07 -5.43 -22.60
N LYS A 446 22.01 -6.52 -21.82
CA LYS A 446 22.80 -7.74 -22.02
C LYS A 446 21.92 -8.95 -22.34
N PHE A 447 20.71 -8.99 -21.78
CA PHE A 447 19.82 -10.15 -21.81
C PHE A 447 18.54 -9.90 -22.60
N SER A 448 18.08 -8.65 -22.66
CA SER A 448 16.93 -8.25 -23.47
C SER A 448 17.34 -7.82 -24.87
N LYS A 449 16.38 -7.88 -25.81
CA LYS A 449 16.55 -7.29 -27.14
C LYS A 449 16.23 -5.80 -27.09
N PRO A 450 17.01 -4.96 -27.79
CA PRO A 450 16.72 -3.53 -27.86
C PRO A 450 15.26 -3.26 -28.27
N ASP A 451 14.66 -2.25 -27.67
CA ASP A 451 13.30 -1.78 -27.94
C ASP A 451 12.18 -2.85 -27.79
N THR A 452 12.51 -4.00 -27.17
CA THR A 452 11.53 -5.07 -26.93
C THR A 452 11.18 -5.12 -25.45
N TYR A 453 9.91 -4.97 -25.13
CA TYR A 453 9.42 -5.12 -23.76
C TYR A 453 9.18 -6.60 -23.44
N ASP A 454 10.21 -7.26 -22.91
CA ASP A 454 10.15 -8.64 -22.43
C ASP A 454 10.43 -8.64 -20.91
N LEU A 455 9.47 -9.10 -20.12
CA LEU A 455 9.44 -8.88 -18.66
C LEU A 455 10.69 -9.44 -17.96
N ILE A 456 11.02 -10.72 -18.15
CA ILE A 456 12.15 -11.33 -17.46
C ILE A 456 13.50 -10.80 -17.95
N PRO A 457 13.80 -10.78 -19.28
CA PRO A 457 15.06 -10.21 -19.76
C PRO A 457 15.29 -8.76 -19.35
N ASN A 458 14.26 -7.89 -19.42
CA ASN A 458 14.41 -6.50 -18.98
C ASN A 458 14.59 -6.40 -17.45
N TYR A 459 13.97 -7.29 -16.67
CA TYR A 459 14.16 -7.33 -15.22
C TYR A 459 15.60 -7.71 -14.84
N ILE A 460 16.16 -8.74 -15.44
CA ILE A 460 17.55 -9.13 -15.14
C ILE A 460 18.59 -8.13 -15.69
N ASP A 461 18.28 -7.39 -16.77
CA ASP A 461 19.10 -6.25 -17.19
C ASP A 461 19.06 -5.11 -16.15
N SER A 462 17.90 -4.84 -15.56
CA SER A 462 17.79 -3.85 -14.49
C SER A 462 18.58 -4.27 -13.24
N ILE A 463 18.61 -5.56 -12.88
CA ILE A 463 19.45 -6.10 -11.79
C ILE A 463 20.95 -5.91 -12.11
N ALA A 464 21.35 -6.25 -13.33
CA ALA A 464 22.75 -6.05 -13.74
C ALA A 464 23.18 -4.58 -13.73
N TYR A 465 22.23 -3.68 -14.01
CA TYR A 465 22.49 -2.25 -13.92
C TYR A 465 22.58 -1.75 -12.48
N THR A 466 21.76 -2.29 -11.57
CA THR A 466 21.88 -2.03 -10.13
C THR A 466 23.23 -2.48 -9.60
N ASP A 467 23.70 -3.68 -9.96
CA ASP A 467 25.04 -4.19 -9.60
C ASP A 467 26.16 -3.24 -10.07
N TYR A 468 26.06 -2.73 -11.31
CA TYR A 468 26.99 -1.73 -11.84
C TYR A 468 26.96 -0.42 -11.04
N VAL A 469 25.79 0.12 -10.74
CA VAL A 469 25.65 1.36 -9.96
C VAL A 469 26.23 1.19 -8.55
N MET A 470 25.98 0.05 -7.91
CA MET A 470 26.54 -0.29 -6.60
C MET A 470 28.07 -0.32 -6.61
N GLN A 471 28.67 -0.90 -7.66
CA GLN A 471 30.10 -0.87 -7.87
C GLN A 471 30.64 0.58 -7.91
N GLN A 472 30.00 1.44 -8.70
CA GLN A 472 30.44 2.84 -8.86
C GLN A 472 30.33 3.62 -7.54
N ILE A 473 29.27 3.41 -6.76
CA ILE A 473 29.10 4.04 -5.44
C ILE A 473 30.22 3.59 -4.50
N GLN A 474 30.43 2.28 -4.38
CA GLN A 474 31.42 1.71 -3.46
C GLN A 474 32.85 2.14 -3.82
N GLU A 475 33.25 2.00 -5.09
CA GLU A 475 34.61 2.35 -5.54
C GLU A 475 34.90 3.86 -5.39
N TYR A 476 33.93 4.73 -5.73
CA TYR A 476 34.10 6.16 -5.55
C TYR A 476 34.26 6.53 -4.07
N ALA A 477 33.35 6.04 -3.22
CA ALA A 477 33.36 6.38 -1.81
C ALA A 477 34.58 5.81 -1.07
N ALA A 478 35.02 4.60 -1.40
CA ALA A 478 36.23 4.01 -0.85
C ALA A 478 37.50 4.84 -1.22
N LYS A 479 37.54 5.35 -2.45
CA LYS A 479 38.67 6.13 -2.95
C LYS A 479 38.70 7.57 -2.45
N HIS A 480 37.56 8.22 -2.27
CA HIS A 480 37.47 9.67 -2.09
C HIS A 480 36.85 10.12 -0.76
N LEU A 481 36.10 9.26 -0.05
CA LEU A 481 35.29 9.64 1.11
C LEU A 481 35.62 8.84 2.37
N ASN A 482 36.73 8.10 2.40
CA ASN A 482 37.07 7.24 3.53
C ASN A 482 35.89 6.34 3.95
N LEU A 483 35.34 5.57 2.99
CA LEU A 483 34.23 4.66 3.23
C LEU A 483 34.60 3.58 4.25
N GLN A 484 33.90 3.55 5.37
CA GLN A 484 34.11 2.56 6.43
C GLN A 484 33.17 1.36 6.30
N ALA A 485 31.89 1.62 6.03
CA ALA A 485 30.92 0.56 5.79
C ALA A 485 29.86 0.99 4.76
N MET A 486 29.39 0.01 3.99
CA MET A 486 28.23 0.16 3.12
C MET A 486 27.27 -1.01 3.35
N VAL A 487 25.99 -0.71 3.50
CA VAL A 487 24.91 -1.67 3.63
C VAL A 487 23.99 -1.54 2.43
N TYR A 488 23.60 -2.66 1.84
CA TYR A 488 22.59 -2.72 0.79
C TYR A 488 21.51 -3.73 1.17
N PHE A 489 20.26 -3.35 1.03
CA PHE A 489 19.12 -4.26 1.00
C PHE A 489 18.02 -3.71 0.10
N SER A 490 17.18 -4.59 -0.48
CA SER A 490 15.98 -4.16 -1.19
C SER A 490 14.80 -4.00 -0.24
N ASP A 491 13.91 -3.08 -0.56
CA ASP A 491 12.67 -2.85 0.18
C ASP A 491 11.76 -4.09 0.18
N HIS A 492 11.57 -4.70 -0.97
CA HIS A 492 10.90 -5.99 -1.20
C HIS A 492 11.43 -6.61 -2.51
N ALA A 493 10.93 -7.81 -2.83
CA ALA A 493 11.19 -8.49 -4.10
C ALA A 493 9.99 -8.39 -5.05
N THR A 494 10.16 -8.83 -6.29
CA THR A 494 9.08 -8.93 -7.28
C THR A 494 9.19 -10.23 -8.08
N ILE A 495 8.07 -10.68 -8.64
CA ILE A 495 8.02 -11.74 -9.65
C ILE A 495 7.72 -11.06 -10.98
N PRO A 496 8.71 -10.94 -11.89
CA PRO A 496 8.62 -10.03 -13.03
C PRO A 496 7.53 -10.41 -14.04
N ASP A 497 7.18 -11.68 -14.19
CA ASP A 497 6.17 -12.18 -15.11
C ASP A 497 4.75 -12.25 -14.52
N LYS A 498 4.58 -11.85 -13.25
CA LYS A 498 3.28 -11.79 -12.60
C LYS A 498 2.88 -10.35 -12.31
N ARG A 499 1.59 -10.05 -12.50
CA ARG A 499 1.06 -8.77 -12.05
C ARG A 499 1.22 -8.64 -10.55
N ARG A 500 1.77 -7.52 -10.14
CA ARG A 500 1.91 -7.17 -8.72
C ARG A 500 0.51 -7.04 -8.11
N SER A 501 0.20 -7.90 -7.14
CA SER A 501 -1.02 -7.79 -6.34
C SER A 501 -0.73 -6.89 -5.14
N PRO A 502 -1.64 -6.00 -4.72
CA PRO A 502 -1.51 -5.25 -3.47
C PRO A 502 -1.70 -6.13 -2.22
N ASN A 503 -2.10 -7.40 -2.42
CA ASN A 503 -2.06 -8.41 -1.38
C ASN A 503 -0.75 -9.19 -1.47
N PHE A 504 -0.37 -9.85 -0.37
CA PHE A 504 0.85 -10.64 -0.32
C PHE A 504 0.95 -11.63 -1.48
N GLY A 505 1.98 -11.44 -2.33
CA GLY A 505 2.20 -12.23 -3.55
C GLY A 505 2.91 -13.57 -3.32
N GLY A 506 3.13 -13.97 -2.06
CA GLY A 506 3.89 -15.16 -1.67
C GLY A 506 5.35 -14.84 -1.32
N PHE A 507 6.08 -15.84 -0.80
CA PHE A 507 7.45 -15.64 -0.29
C PHE A 507 8.43 -15.14 -1.36
N ALA A 508 8.24 -15.48 -2.63
CA ALA A 508 9.07 -14.97 -3.73
C ALA A 508 9.03 -13.44 -3.89
N THR A 509 8.00 -12.75 -3.35
CA THR A 509 7.91 -11.28 -3.36
C THR A 509 8.62 -10.62 -2.17
N VAL A 510 9.16 -11.41 -1.25
CA VAL A 510 9.85 -10.92 -0.05
C VAL A 510 11.27 -11.46 0.13
N ARG A 511 11.77 -12.34 -0.76
CA ARG A 511 13.15 -12.80 -0.75
C ARG A 511 14.05 -11.73 -1.34
N ILE A 512 14.69 -10.94 -0.47
CA ILE A 512 15.51 -9.78 -0.84
C ILE A 512 17.00 -10.07 -0.70
N PRO A 513 17.88 -9.39 -1.46
CA PRO A 513 19.29 -9.35 -1.19
C PRO A 513 19.61 -8.51 0.05
N LEU A 514 20.63 -8.91 0.79
CA LEU A 514 21.30 -8.12 1.81
C LEU A 514 22.80 -8.39 1.70
N PHE A 515 23.61 -7.32 1.66
CA PHE A 515 25.06 -7.45 1.84
C PHE A 515 25.64 -6.24 2.57
N THR A 516 26.80 -6.44 3.17
CA THR A 516 27.60 -5.38 3.77
C THR A 516 29.00 -5.37 3.16
N TYR A 517 29.55 -4.17 2.93
CA TYR A 517 30.96 -3.93 2.70
C TYR A 517 31.55 -3.27 3.94
N LEU A 518 32.73 -3.73 4.37
CA LEU A 518 33.47 -3.20 5.52
C LEU A 518 34.91 -2.97 5.08
N ALA A 519 35.42 -1.76 5.31
CA ALA A 519 36.83 -1.43 5.00
C ALA A 519 37.80 -2.14 5.97
N ASP A 520 39.04 -2.31 5.55
CA ASP A 520 40.09 -2.93 6.40
C ASP A 520 40.31 -2.16 7.71
N ASP A 521 40.28 -0.82 7.65
CA ASP A 521 40.35 0.03 8.83
C ASP A 521 39.14 -0.19 9.76
N TYR A 522 37.92 -0.34 9.19
CA TYR A 522 36.74 -0.65 9.98
C TYR A 522 36.85 -2.00 10.67
N ILE A 523 37.25 -3.05 9.93
CA ILE A 523 37.42 -4.41 10.48
C ILE A 523 38.44 -4.41 11.63
N SER A 524 39.54 -3.65 11.48
CA SER A 524 40.56 -3.53 12.49
C SER A 524 40.12 -2.76 13.73
N ASN A 525 39.33 -1.70 13.56
CA ASN A 525 38.87 -0.84 14.65
C ASN A 525 37.63 -1.41 15.37
N HIS A 526 36.80 -2.20 14.67
CA HIS A 526 35.55 -2.77 15.19
C HIS A 526 35.51 -4.32 15.06
N PRO A 527 36.53 -5.05 15.58
CA PRO A 527 36.66 -6.49 15.35
C PRO A 527 35.52 -7.31 15.95
N GLN A 528 34.85 -6.81 17.00
CA GLN A 528 33.71 -7.48 17.62
C GLN A 528 32.47 -7.41 16.72
N VAL A 529 32.21 -6.24 16.13
CA VAL A 529 31.09 -6.03 15.17
C VAL A 529 31.33 -6.89 13.93
N TYR A 530 32.53 -6.86 13.35
CA TYR A 530 32.88 -7.70 12.21
C TYR A 530 32.70 -9.20 12.49
N SER A 531 33.22 -9.67 13.65
CA SER A 531 33.07 -11.08 14.04
C SER A 531 31.62 -11.49 14.19
N ALA A 532 30.78 -10.61 14.77
CA ALA A 532 29.34 -10.85 14.89
C ALA A 532 28.65 -10.93 13.52
N LEU A 533 28.89 -9.95 12.64
CA LEU A 533 28.34 -9.92 11.27
C LEU A 533 28.74 -11.19 10.49
N LYS A 534 29.99 -11.61 10.57
CA LYS A 534 30.51 -12.82 9.90
C LYS A 534 29.89 -14.09 10.48
N SER A 535 29.76 -14.19 11.80
CA SER A 535 29.16 -15.38 12.46
C SER A 535 27.65 -15.48 12.22
N ASN A 536 26.98 -14.36 11.96
CA ASN A 536 25.56 -14.29 11.69
C ASN A 536 25.22 -14.32 10.18
N GLN A 537 26.21 -14.52 9.28
CA GLN A 537 26.02 -14.44 7.83
C GLN A 537 24.99 -15.43 7.29
N ASP A 538 24.88 -16.60 7.89
CA ASP A 538 23.91 -17.64 7.51
C ASP A 538 22.59 -17.57 8.30
N LYS A 539 22.44 -16.59 9.19
CA LYS A 539 21.20 -16.38 9.94
C LYS A 539 20.09 -15.80 9.07
N TYR A 540 18.87 -16.08 9.45
CA TYR A 540 17.69 -15.47 8.84
C TYR A 540 17.48 -14.06 9.40
N TRP A 541 16.99 -13.15 8.52
CA TRP A 541 16.79 -11.76 8.86
C TRP A 541 15.63 -11.15 8.06
N THR A 542 14.97 -10.16 8.64
CA THR A 542 13.93 -9.36 7.97
C THR A 542 14.26 -7.87 8.00
N ASN A 543 13.91 -7.13 6.95
CA ASN A 543 14.34 -5.74 6.79
C ASN A 543 13.73 -4.75 7.80
N ASP A 544 12.71 -5.13 8.54
CA ASP A 544 12.23 -4.38 9.71
C ASP A 544 13.20 -4.40 10.91
N LEU A 545 14.29 -5.18 10.82
CA LEU A 545 15.41 -5.16 11.76
C LEU A 545 16.60 -4.33 11.25
N ALA A 546 16.42 -3.61 10.12
CA ALA A 546 17.52 -2.82 9.51
C ALA A 546 17.94 -1.65 10.39
N TYR A 547 17.02 -1.03 11.12
CA TYR A 547 17.34 0.01 12.09
C TYR A 547 18.37 -0.47 13.12
N ASP A 548 18.16 -1.62 13.74
CA ASP A 548 19.07 -2.19 14.73
C ASP A 548 20.40 -2.67 14.08
N LEU A 549 20.34 -3.18 12.84
CA LEU A 549 21.55 -3.53 12.08
C LEU A 549 22.43 -2.29 11.86
N ILE A 550 21.84 -1.16 11.45
CA ILE A 550 22.57 0.10 11.24
C ILE A 550 23.17 0.61 12.55
N CYS A 551 22.41 0.59 13.66
CA CYS A 551 22.92 0.94 14.98
C CYS A 551 24.13 0.10 15.38
N GLY A 552 24.10 -1.20 15.12
CA GLY A 552 25.21 -2.10 15.40
C GLY A 552 26.44 -1.86 14.52
N ILE A 553 26.25 -1.56 13.22
CA ILE A 553 27.35 -1.22 12.31
C ILE A 553 27.98 0.14 12.67
N LEU A 554 27.21 1.09 13.18
CA LEU A 554 27.73 2.35 13.72
C LEU A 554 28.42 2.16 15.07
N ASP A 555 28.42 0.95 15.64
CA ASP A 555 29.02 0.57 16.93
C ASP A 555 28.60 1.55 18.06
N ILE A 556 27.32 1.84 18.14
CA ILE A 556 26.74 2.76 19.12
C ILE A 556 26.01 2.03 20.23
N LYS A 557 25.90 2.68 21.40
CA LYS A 557 24.94 2.35 22.44
C LYS A 557 23.86 3.40 22.51
N SER A 558 22.61 2.96 22.60
CA SER A 558 21.47 3.83 22.73
C SER A 558 20.35 3.15 23.52
N ASN A 559 19.56 3.95 24.23
CA ASN A 559 18.32 3.50 24.86
C ASN A 559 17.21 3.14 23.84
N HIS A 560 17.46 3.38 22.53
CA HIS A 560 16.59 3.03 21.41
C HIS A 560 17.19 1.94 20.49
N TYR A 561 18.29 1.29 20.90
CA TYR A 561 18.92 0.19 20.18
C TYR A 561 18.77 -1.13 20.94
N ASP A 562 18.21 -2.14 20.27
CA ASP A 562 18.13 -3.52 20.78
C ASP A 562 19.14 -4.42 20.03
N GLU A 563 20.28 -4.66 20.66
CA GLU A 563 21.33 -5.49 20.07
C GLU A 563 20.90 -6.95 19.80
N THR A 564 19.82 -7.43 20.44
CA THR A 564 19.26 -8.76 20.15
C THR A 564 18.54 -8.84 18.79
N ASN A 565 18.25 -7.69 18.17
CA ASN A 565 17.67 -7.57 16.83
C ASN A 565 18.73 -7.37 15.73
N SER A 566 20.00 -7.15 16.10
CA SER A 566 21.06 -6.75 15.17
C SER A 566 21.95 -7.92 14.76
N LEU A 567 22.12 -8.16 13.45
CA LEU A 567 23.13 -9.09 12.93
C LEU A 567 24.57 -8.66 13.29
N ALA A 568 24.79 -7.39 13.64
CA ALA A 568 26.06 -6.85 14.10
C ALA A 568 26.36 -7.15 15.59
N SER A 569 25.48 -7.92 16.26
CA SER A 569 25.64 -8.35 17.64
C SER A 569 25.71 -9.87 17.77
N THR A 570 26.54 -10.37 18.68
CA THR A 570 26.57 -11.79 19.06
C THR A 570 25.31 -12.24 19.80
N GLN A 571 24.48 -11.29 20.25
CA GLN A 571 23.21 -11.54 20.93
C GLN A 571 22.02 -11.72 19.97
N TYR A 572 22.25 -11.68 18.65
CA TYR A 572 21.18 -11.84 17.65
C TYR A 572 20.37 -13.11 17.90
N LYS A 573 19.08 -12.93 18.19
CA LYS A 573 18.23 -13.99 18.76
C LYS A 573 17.40 -14.77 17.73
N TYR A 574 17.17 -14.22 16.51
CA TYR A 574 16.18 -14.78 15.61
C TYR A 574 16.68 -16.02 14.86
N THR A 575 15.76 -16.99 14.78
CA THR A 575 15.86 -18.22 13.97
C THR A 575 14.76 -18.19 12.89
N LYS A 576 14.79 -19.11 11.92
CA LYS A 576 13.82 -19.14 10.81
C LYS A 576 12.36 -19.23 11.29
N ASP A 577 12.10 -19.98 12.37
CA ASP A 577 10.79 -20.19 12.97
C ASP A 577 10.25 -18.98 13.75
N MET A 578 11.14 -18.10 14.22
CA MET A 578 10.78 -16.88 14.95
C MET A 578 10.45 -15.70 14.04
N LEU A 579 10.99 -15.70 12.81
CA LEU A 579 10.84 -14.59 11.89
C LEU A 579 9.52 -14.65 11.11
N MET A 580 8.98 -13.47 10.87
CA MET A 580 7.69 -13.28 10.20
C MET A 580 7.82 -12.37 8.98
N THR A 581 6.84 -12.44 8.09
CA THR A 581 6.62 -11.48 7.00
C THR A 581 5.14 -11.11 6.90
N ASN A 582 4.78 -10.30 5.94
CA ASN A 582 3.45 -9.76 5.74
C ASN A 582 2.88 -9.10 7.02
N LEU A 583 3.73 -8.30 7.67
CA LEU A 583 3.43 -7.57 8.91
C LEU A 583 2.98 -8.51 10.05
N GLY A 584 3.76 -9.55 10.30
CA GLY A 584 3.52 -10.49 11.40
C GLY A 584 2.44 -11.55 11.14
N LYS A 585 1.94 -11.68 9.90
CA LYS A 585 0.86 -12.61 9.57
C LYS A 585 1.33 -13.99 9.10
N LEU A 586 2.57 -14.09 8.61
CA LEU A 586 3.13 -15.33 8.04
C LEU A 586 4.52 -15.58 8.61
N HIS A 587 4.79 -16.83 8.98
CA HIS A 587 6.10 -17.24 9.45
C HIS A 587 7.04 -17.59 8.30
N ILE A 588 8.31 -17.17 8.37
CA ILE A 588 9.32 -17.49 7.35
C ILE A 588 9.60 -19.00 7.27
N ILE A 589 9.36 -19.76 8.36
CA ILE A 589 9.49 -21.21 8.36
C ILE A 589 8.62 -21.90 7.32
N ASP A 590 7.49 -21.28 6.94
CA ASP A 590 6.55 -21.80 5.94
C ASP A 590 7.04 -21.57 4.50
N ASP A 591 8.14 -20.84 4.32
CA ASP A 591 8.80 -20.68 3.02
C ASP A 591 9.56 -21.96 2.67
N ILE A 592 8.95 -22.75 1.77
CA ILE A 592 9.60 -23.92 1.16
C ILE A 592 10.44 -23.39 0.00
N GLU A 593 11.72 -23.12 0.24
CA GLU A 593 12.68 -22.81 -0.82
C GLU A 593 12.76 -24.02 -1.77
N LYS A 594 12.60 -23.74 -3.08
CA LYS A 594 12.77 -24.76 -4.12
C LYS A 594 14.23 -24.90 -4.51
#